data_805e06f893ded5ed51112657c27dc0fc
#
_entry.id   805e06f893ded5ed51112657c27dc0fc
#
_cell.length_a   1.000
_cell.length_b   1.000
_cell.length_c   1.000
_cell.angle_alpha   90.00
_cell.angle_beta   90.00
_cell.angle_gamma   90.00
#
_symmetry.space_group_name_H-M   'P 1'
#
loop_
_entity.id
_entity.type
_entity.pdbx_description
1 polymer ?
#
loop_
_entity_poly.entity_id
_entity_poly.type
_entity_poly.pdbx_seq_one_letter_code
_entity_poly.pdbx_strand_id
1 'polypeptide(L)'
;MSFYIQSVEIGGPRPFYLLGPCSLECESFVWEMARSIKAIAENLDVPLIFKASYDKANRTSVTSFRGPGVREGCRILSEIGRELKLPVVTDVHTAQEAEIAAEYVDLLQVPAFLCRQTDLLEACAKSGRPVNIKKGQFLAPWDTVNIGEKMRAFGCDEFMMCERGTTFGYNNLVVDMRSLYWMKQEGFPVVFDATHAVQKPGGLGGTTGGDSELAPVLASAAMATGSIDGVFMEVHKDPSKALSDG
;
A
#
# COMPACT_ATOMS: atom_id res chain seq x y z
N MET A 1 11.25 15.13 -5.67
CA MET A 1 10.69 15.48 -4.33
C MET A 1 11.05 14.37 -3.37
N SER A 2 11.57 14.72 -2.17
CA SER A 2 11.84 13.74 -1.11
C SER A 2 11.29 14.26 0.22
N PHE A 3 10.86 13.34 1.09
CA PHE A 3 10.38 13.63 2.44
C PHE A 3 10.66 12.42 3.35
N TYR A 4 10.36 12.56 4.64
CA TYR A 4 10.63 11.50 5.61
C TYR A 4 9.36 11.00 6.31
N ILE A 5 9.28 9.69 6.50
CA ILE A 5 8.31 9.06 7.39
C ILE A 5 9.11 8.44 8.54
N GLN A 6 9.16 9.12 9.68
CA GLN A 6 10.09 8.84 10.77
C GLN A 6 11.55 8.79 10.25
N SER A 7 12.22 7.64 10.29
CA SER A 7 13.58 7.43 9.81
C SER A 7 13.69 7.01 8.34
N VAL A 8 12.57 6.78 7.65
CA VAL A 8 12.54 6.30 6.27
C VAL A 8 12.47 7.47 5.30
N GLU A 9 13.48 7.60 4.44
CA GLU A 9 13.50 8.59 3.36
C GLU A 9 12.69 8.09 2.16
N ILE A 10 11.72 8.88 1.73
CA ILE A 10 10.88 8.63 0.56
C ILE A 10 11.41 9.48 -0.59
N GLY A 11 11.65 8.86 -1.74
CA GLY A 11 12.21 9.56 -2.92
C GLY A 11 13.72 9.81 -2.82
N GLY A 12 14.40 9.16 -1.87
CA GLY A 12 15.86 9.17 -1.71
C GLY A 12 16.57 8.18 -2.64
N PRO A 13 17.90 8.04 -2.49
CA PRO A 13 18.72 7.18 -3.35
C PRO A 13 18.57 5.67 -3.04
N ARG A 14 18.04 5.32 -1.86
CA ARG A 14 17.82 3.93 -1.45
C ARG A 14 16.33 3.60 -1.55
N PRO A 15 15.94 2.48 -2.14
CA PRO A 15 14.55 2.06 -2.16
C PRO A 15 14.09 1.71 -0.74
N PHE A 16 12.83 2.05 -0.43
CA PHE A 16 12.17 1.66 0.80
C PHE A 16 11.13 0.56 0.55
N TYR A 17 10.71 -0.13 1.61
CA TYR A 17 9.81 -1.26 1.51
C TYR A 17 8.60 -1.09 2.42
N LEU A 18 7.39 -1.25 1.84
CA LEU A 18 6.13 -1.34 2.57
C LEU A 18 5.76 -2.82 2.66
N LEU A 19 5.98 -3.44 3.80
CA LEU A 19 5.80 -4.87 4.00
C LEU A 19 4.90 -5.17 5.19
N GLY A 20 4.06 -6.19 5.05
CA GLY A 20 3.22 -6.68 6.14
C GLY A 20 2.10 -7.58 5.67
N PRO A 21 1.28 -8.11 6.57
CA PRO A 21 0.18 -8.97 6.18
C PRO A 21 -0.92 -8.18 5.46
N CYS A 22 -1.69 -8.91 4.64
CA CYS A 22 -2.83 -8.34 3.94
C CYS A 22 -3.80 -7.65 4.92
N SER A 23 -4.12 -8.31 6.05
CA SER A 23 -5.06 -7.81 7.05
C SER A 23 -4.61 -8.11 8.48
N LEU A 24 -5.22 -7.38 9.43
CA LEU A 24 -5.11 -7.66 10.87
C LEU A 24 -5.99 -8.86 11.22
N GLU A 25 -5.47 -10.08 11.05
CA GLU A 25 -6.22 -11.32 11.29
C GLU A 25 -6.50 -11.53 12.78
N CYS A 26 -5.49 -11.38 13.62
CA CYS A 26 -5.58 -11.23 15.06
C CYS A 26 -4.34 -10.51 15.59
N GLU A 27 -4.43 -9.94 16.78
CA GLU A 27 -3.36 -9.14 17.36
C GLU A 27 -2.04 -9.89 17.47
N SER A 28 -2.06 -11.13 18.02
CA SER A 28 -0.84 -11.94 18.20
C SER A 28 -0.14 -12.27 16.88
N PHE A 29 -0.91 -12.57 15.83
CA PHE A 29 -0.38 -12.83 14.50
C PHE A 29 0.31 -11.59 13.92
N VAL A 30 -0.31 -10.42 14.02
CA VAL A 30 0.26 -9.19 13.47
C VAL A 30 1.55 -8.79 14.19
N TRP A 31 1.62 -8.98 15.52
CA TRP A 31 2.84 -8.79 16.28
C TRP A 31 3.96 -9.76 15.87
N GLU A 32 3.63 -11.02 15.64
CA GLU A 32 4.60 -12.03 15.14
C GLU A 32 5.15 -11.61 13.77
N MET A 33 4.25 -11.23 12.85
CA MET A 33 4.63 -10.78 11.51
C MET A 33 5.51 -9.52 11.57
N ALA A 34 5.15 -8.53 12.37
CA ALA A 34 5.91 -7.29 12.49
C ALA A 34 7.35 -7.54 12.99
N ARG A 35 7.52 -8.39 14.02
CA ARG A 35 8.85 -8.76 14.53
C ARG A 35 9.66 -9.51 13.49
N SER A 36 9.05 -10.48 12.80
CA SER A 36 9.74 -11.27 11.78
C SER A 36 10.20 -10.43 10.59
N ILE A 37 9.32 -9.57 10.08
CA ILE A 37 9.64 -8.68 8.95
C ILE A 37 10.71 -7.66 9.35
N LYS A 38 10.61 -7.09 10.56
CA LYS A 38 11.63 -6.16 11.08
C LYS A 38 12.99 -6.85 11.15
N ALA A 39 13.08 -8.05 11.70
CA ALA A 39 14.35 -8.77 11.78
C ALA A 39 14.97 -9.04 10.40
N ILE A 40 14.15 -9.39 9.41
CA ILE A 40 14.60 -9.56 8.02
C ILE A 40 15.11 -8.24 7.45
N ALA A 41 14.36 -7.14 7.62
CA ALA A 41 14.73 -5.84 7.12
C ALA A 41 16.03 -5.31 7.74
N GLU A 42 16.21 -5.50 9.05
CA GLU A 42 17.46 -5.15 9.76
C GLU A 42 18.65 -5.97 9.26
N ASN A 43 18.46 -7.29 9.06
CA ASN A 43 19.53 -8.16 8.53
C ASN A 43 19.94 -7.78 7.10
N LEU A 44 19.01 -7.28 6.30
CA LEU A 44 19.25 -6.83 4.93
C LEU A 44 19.64 -5.36 4.83
N ASP A 45 19.63 -4.63 5.93
CA ASP A 45 19.85 -3.18 6.01
C ASP A 45 18.94 -2.41 5.03
N VAL A 46 17.63 -2.70 5.03
CA VAL A 46 16.65 -2.03 4.16
C VAL A 46 15.66 -1.18 4.96
N PRO A 47 15.29 0.03 4.45
CA PRO A 47 14.29 0.88 5.09
C PRO A 47 12.90 0.23 5.01
N LEU A 48 12.22 0.09 6.16
CA LEU A 48 10.94 -0.61 6.30
C LEU A 48 9.85 0.31 6.82
N ILE A 49 8.67 0.23 6.20
CA ILE A 49 7.39 0.73 6.71
C ILE A 49 6.49 -0.49 6.89
N PHE A 50 6.00 -0.74 8.10
CA PHE A 50 5.15 -1.89 8.37
C PHE A 50 3.70 -1.61 7.97
N LYS A 51 3.11 -2.52 7.18
CA LYS A 51 1.76 -2.38 6.64
C LYS A 51 0.82 -3.46 7.16
N ALA A 52 -0.38 -3.08 7.58
CA ALA A 52 -1.51 -4.01 7.66
C ALA A 52 -2.84 -3.24 7.53
N SER A 53 -3.84 -3.88 6.92
CA SER A 53 -5.18 -3.27 6.78
C SER A 53 -6.05 -3.64 7.99
N TYR A 54 -6.70 -2.65 8.60
CA TYR A 54 -7.67 -2.86 9.69
C TYR A 54 -9.03 -3.37 9.19
N ASP A 55 -9.31 -3.19 7.91
CA ASP A 55 -10.52 -3.65 7.24
C ASP A 55 -10.23 -3.95 5.76
N LYS A 56 -10.85 -4.98 5.25
CA LYS A 56 -10.92 -5.31 3.82
C LYS A 56 -12.32 -4.96 3.30
N ALA A 57 -12.56 -3.66 3.09
CA ALA A 57 -13.87 -3.10 2.77
C ALA A 57 -14.46 -3.54 1.41
N ASN A 58 -13.63 -4.02 0.48
CA ASN A 58 -14.00 -4.37 -0.89
C ASN A 58 -14.04 -5.89 -1.17
N ARG A 59 -14.34 -6.71 -0.13
CA ARG A 59 -14.44 -8.17 -0.30
C ARG A 59 -15.56 -8.57 -1.27
N THR A 60 -15.30 -9.58 -2.08
CA THR A 60 -16.31 -10.12 -3.05
C THR A 60 -17.50 -10.74 -2.32
N SER A 61 -17.26 -11.50 -1.24
CA SER A 61 -18.34 -12.09 -0.44
C SER A 61 -18.61 -11.27 0.83
N VAL A 62 -19.88 -11.07 1.16
CA VAL A 62 -20.31 -10.40 2.40
C VAL A 62 -19.92 -11.17 3.66
N THR A 63 -19.68 -12.47 3.56
CA THR A 63 -19.27 -13.34 4.68
C THR A 63 -17.75 -13.44 4.86
N SER A 64 -16.96 -12.82 3.97
CA SER A 64 -15.50 -12.85 4.07
C SER A 64 -15.01 -12.09 5.30
N PHE A 65 -13.87 -12.52 5.84
CA PHE A 65 -13.19 -11.83 6.92
C PHE A 65 -12.87 -10.40 6.52
N ARG A 66 -13.12 -9.46 7.42
CA ARG A 66 -12.87 -8.03 7.19
C ARG A 66 -11.75 -7.45 8.05
N GLY A 67 -11.74 -7.71 9.34
CA GLY A 67 -10.78 -7.16 10.28
C GLY A 67 -11.44 -6.54 11.53
N PRO A 68 -10.64 -5.96 12.46
CA PRO A 68 -11.14 -5.44 13.73
C PRO A 68 -11.81 -4.06 13.65
N GLY A 69 -11.75 -3.40 12.49
CA GLY A 69 -12.24 -2.01 12.33
C GLY A 69 -11.18 -0.95 12.67
N VAL A 70 -11.48 0.30 12.29
CA VAL A 70 -10.49 1.40 12.26
C VAL A 70 -9.85 1.68 13.62
N ARG A 71 -10.65 1.85 14.69
CA ARG A 71 -10.09 2.25 15.98
C ARG A 71 -9.20 1.18 16.60
N GLU A 72 -9.67 -0.05 16.63
CA GLU A 72 -8.92 -1.15 17.23
C GLU A 72 -7.71 -1.54 16.37
N GLY A 73 -7.88 -1.60 15.04
CA GLY A 73 -6.75 -1.90 14.15
C GLY A 73 -5.66 -0.84 14.17
N CYS A 74 -6.03 0.44 14.19
CA CYS A 74 -5.05 1.52 14.29
C CYS A 74 -4.37 1.58 15.66
N ARG A 75 -5.07 1.24 16.77
CA ARG A 75 -4.46 1.09 18.10
C ARG A 75 -3.34 0.04 18.06
N ILE A 76 -3.64 -1.15 17.53
CA ILE A 76 -2.66 -2.25 17.41
C ILE A 76 -1.44 -1.81 16.58
N LEU A 77 -1.67 -1.16 15.43
CA LEU A 77 -0.58 -0.66 14.57
C LEU A 77 0.27 0.40 15.28
N SER A 78 -0.36 1.33 15.99
CA SER A 78 0.34 2.36 16.78
C SER A 78 1.24 1.76 17.84
N GLU A 79 0.76 0.73 18.55
CA GLU A 79 1.55 0.02 19.56
C GLU A 79 2.74 -0.72 18.92
N ILE A 80 2.54 -1.40 17.80
CA ILE A 80 3.62 -2.05 17.04
C ILE A 80 4.65 -1.01 16.60
N GLY A 81 4.22 0.11 16.03
CA GLY A 81 5.11 1.18 15.59
C GLY A 81 5.98 1.71 16.72
N ARG A 82 5.36 2.02 17.87
CA ARG A 82 6.05 2.52 19.06
C ARG A 82 7.05 1.52 19.63
N GLU A 83 6.62 0.28 19.87
CA GLU A 83 7.45 -0.75 20.52
C GLU A 83 8.58 -1.23 19.63
N LEU A 84 8.32 -1.38 18.33
CA LEU A 84 9.33 -1.84 17.37
C LEU A 84 10.11 -0.70 16.71
N LYS A 85 9.74 0.57 16.98
CA LYS A 85 10.32 1.76 16.33
C LYS A 85 10.28 1.65 14.80
N LEU A 86 9.10 1.35 14.27
CA LEU A 86 8.82 1.25 12.85
C LEU A 86 7.74 2.25 12.46
N PRO A 87 7.85 2.96 11.35
CA PRO A 87 6.72 3.65 10.76
C PRO A 87 5.66 2.62 10.32
N VAL A 88 4.39 2.98 10.52
CA VAL A 88 3.27 2.09 10.23
C VAL A 88 2.29 2.73 9.23
N VAL A 89 1.68 1.90 8.39
CA VAL A 89 0.70 2.30 7.37
C VAL A 89 -0.53 1.41 7.38
N THR A 90 -1.69 2.01 7.14
CA THR A 90 -2.96 1.29 6.90
C THR A 90 -3.78 1.95 5.80
N ASP A 91 -4.69 1.17 5.17
CA ASP A 91 -5.63 1.71 4.19
C ASP A 91 -6.79 2.42 4.89
N VAL A 92 -7.34 3.46 4.24
CA VAL A 92 -8.53 4.18 4.70
C VAL A 92 -9.57 4.20 3.56
N HIS A 93 -10.86 4.10 3.91
CA HIS A 93 -11.92 3.91 2.92
C HIS A 93 -12.93 5.06 2.87
N THR A 94 -12.99 5.87 3.94
CA THR A 94 -13.85 7.04 4.05
C THR A 94 -13.07 8.22 4.63
N ALA A 95 -13.57 9.44 4.43
CA ALA A 95 -12.99 10.65 5.02
C ALA A 95 -12.90 10.54 6.54
N GLN A 96 -13.95 10.05 7.20
CA GLN A 96 -13.97 9.87 8.65
C GLN A 96 -12.93 8.85 9.14
N GLU A 97 -12.71 7.76 8.40
CA GLU A 97 -11.67 6.80 8.75
C GLU A 97 -10.26 7.39 8.57
N ALA A 98 -10.05 8.24 7.57
CA ALA A 98 -8.78 8.94 7.38
C ALA A 98 -8.45 9.84 8.56
N GLU A 99 -9.42 10.59 9.07
CA GLU A 99 -9.28 11.42 10.28
C GLU A 99 -8.91 10.57 11.51
N ILE A 100 -9.61 9.46 11.72
CA ILE A 100 -9.33 8.57 12.86
C ILE A 100 -7.96 7.92 12.73
N ALA A 101 -7.66 7.34 11.57
CA ALA A 101 -6.39 6.61 11.36
C ALA A 101 -5.17 7.53 11.50
N ALA A 102 -5.26 8.78 11.07
CA ALA A 102 -4.19 9.76 11.16
C ALA A 102 -3.71 10.05 12.60
N GLU A 103 -4.55 9.79 13.60
CA GLU A 103 -4.16 9.92 15.02
C GLU A 103 -3.17 8.82 15.46
N TYR A 104 -3.13 7.69 14.74
CA TYR A 104 -2.44 6.45 15.16
C TYR A 104 -1.30 6.02 14.25
N VAL A 105 -1.38 6.29 12.93
CA VAL A 105 -0.41 5.79 11.96
C VAL A 105 0.45 6.91 11.37
N ASP A 106 1.59 6.55 10.80
CA ASP A 106 2.56 7.50 10.23
C ASP A 106 2.30 7.80 8.75
N LEU A 107 1.61 6.90 8.07
CA LEU A 107 1.31 6.96 6.64
C LEU A 107 -0.11 6.46 6.41
N LEU A 108 -0.90 7.20 5.66
CA LEU A 108 -2.21 6.76 5.18
C LEU A 108 -2.07 6.12 3.80
N GLN A 109 -2.90 5.11 3.50
CA GLN A 109 -2.97 4.53 2.16
C GLN A 109 -4.39 4.67 1.59
N VAL A 110 -4.49 5.18 0.36
CA VAL A 110 -5.74 5.23 -0.39
C VAL A 110 -5.81 4.02 -1.33
N PRO A 111 -6.83 3.15 -1.19
CA PRO A 111 -7.01 1.98 -2.06
C PRO A 111 -7.24 2.37 -3.52
N ALA A 112 -6.88 1.46 -4.44
CA ALA A 112 -6.93 1.70 -5.87
C ALA A 112 -8.32 2.09 -6.39
N PHE A 113 -9.39 1.45 -5.90
CA PHE A 113 -10.76 1.79 -6.32
C PHE A 113 -11.18 3.19 -5.91
N LEU A 114 -10.58 3.76 -4.88
CA LEU A 114 -10.93 5.05 -4.28
C LEU A 114 -9.96 6.18 -4.69
N CYS A 115 -8.98 5.90 -5.53
CA CYS A 115 -7.90 6.84 -5.86
C CYS A 115 -8.36 8.18 -6.49
N ARG A 116 -9.59 8.26 -7.00
CA ARG A 116 -10.19 9.48 -7.57
C ARG A 116 -11.22 10.16 -6.67
N GLN A 117 -11.57 9.58 -5.51
CA GLN A 117 -12.58 10.12 -4.60
C GLN A 117 -12.08 11.40 -3.94
N THR A 118 -12.63 12.54 -4.36
CA THR A 118 -12.13 13.86 -3.96
C THR A 118 -12.22 14.07 -2.46
N ASP A 119 -13.34 13.72 -1.83
CA ASP A 119 -13.54 13.91 -0.39
C ASP A 119 -12.59 13.07 0.47
N LEU A 120 -12.27 11.84 0.02
CA LEU A 120 -11.29 10.99 0.69
C LEU A 120 -9.87 11.54 0.53
N LEU A 121 -9.50 11.97 -0.67
CA LEU A 121 -8.19 12.59 -0.92
C LEU A 121 -8.02 13.88 -0.12
N GLU A 122 -9.07 14.70 -0.03
CA GLU A 122 -9.08 15.92 0.79
C GLU A 122 -8.87 15.61 2.26
N ALA A 123 -9.60 14.63 2.82
CA ALA A 123 -9.45 14.23 4.21
C ALA A 123 -8.05 13.70 4.50
N CYS A 124 -7.51 12.83 3.62
CA CYS A 124 -6.13 12.36 3.72
C CYS A 124 -5.12 13.50 3.67
N ALA A 125 -5.26 14.42 2.71
CA ALA A 125 -4.35 15.55 2.57
C ALA A 125 -4.36 16.48 3.80
N LYS A 126 -5.56 16.76 4.34
CA LYS A 126 -5.73 17.62 5.52
C LYS A 126 -5.36 16.96 6.85
N SER A 127 -5.14 15.65 6.86
CA SER A 127 -4.77 14.90 8.06
C SER A 127 -3.37 15.25 8.61
N GLY A 128 -2.52 15.87 7.77
CA GLY A 128 -1.13 16.15 8.09
C GLY A 128 -0.22 14.91 8.04
N ARG A 129 -0.72 13.77 7.55
CA ARG A 129 0.09 12.56 7.33
C ARG A 129 0.45 12.42 5.87
N PRO A 130 1.64 11.91 5.55
CA PRO A 130 1.98 11.46 4.20
C PRO A 130 0.98 10.44 3.68
N VAL A 131 0.80 10.37 2.34
CA VAL A 131 -0.22 9.52 1.73
C VAL A 131 0.36 8.66 0.61
N ASN A 132 0.18 7.33 0.69
CA ASN A 132 0.41 6.40 -0.41
C ASN A 132 -0.89 6.17 -1.18
N ILE A 133 -0.92 6.51 -2.47
CA ILE A 133 -2.14 6.41 -3.28
C ILE A 133 -1.96 5.30 -4.32
N LYS A 134 -2.72 4.22 -4.18
CA LYS A 134 -2.73 3.12 -5.15
C LYS A 134 -3.39 3.58 -6.43
N LYS A 135 -2.68 3.51 -7.58
CA LYS A 135 -3.25 3.82 -8.89
C LYS A 135 -4.38 2.84 -9.22
N GLY A 136 -5.55 3.36 -9.58
CA GLY A 136 -6.68 2.53 -10.02
C GLY A 136 -6.32 1.72 -11.27
N GLN A 137 -6.84 0.48 -11.35
CA GLN A 137 -6.63 -0.42 -12.49
C GLN A 137 -7.21 0.14 -13.80
N PHE A 138 -8.11 1.08 -13.70
CA PHE A 138 -8.79 1.78 -14.80
C PHE A 138 -8.08 3.05 -15.24
N LEU A 139 -7.02 3.47 -14.53
CA LEU A 139 -6.39 4.76 -14.71
C LEU A 139 -5.11 4.65 -15.56
N ALA A 140 -4.97 5.52 -16.54
CA ALA A 140 -3.72 5.67 -17.28
C ALA A 140 -2.61 6.28 -16.38
N PRO A 141 -1.33 5.94 -16.57
CA PRO A 141 -0.26 6.43 -15.71
C PRO A 141 -0.12 7.97 -15.73
N TRP A 142 -0.33 8.61 -16.86
CA TRP A 142 -0.32 10.09 -16.98
C TRP A 142 -1.51 10.78 -16.32
N ASP A 143 -2.63 10.09 -16.08
CA ASP A 143 -3.77 10.66 -15.36
C ASP A 143 -3.53 10.75 -13.84
N THR A 144 -2.46 10.17 -13.33
CA THR A 144 -2.07 10.29 -11.91
C THR A 144 -1.71 11.72 -11.54
N VAL A 145 -1.32 12.56 -12.50
CA VAL A 145 -1.08 13.99 -12.29
C VAL A 145 -2.29 14.68 -11.66
N ASN A 146 -3.50 14.34 -12.10
CA ASN A 146 -4.74 14.93 -11.57
C ASN A 146 -4.97 14.58 -10.08
N ILE A 147 -4.52 13.41 -9.65
CA ILE A 147 -4.55 13.03 -8.23
C ILE A 147 -3.54 13.87 -7.46
N GLY A 148 -2.32 13.99 -7.98
CA GLY A 148 -1.29 14.83 -7.39
C GLY A 148 -1.70 16.30 -7.27
N GLU A 149 -2.38 16.86 -8.28
CA GLU A 149 -2.91 18.21 -8.24
C GLU A 149 -3.96 18.39 -7.13
N LYS A 150 -4.86 17.40 -6.93
CA LYS A 150 -5.80 17.43 -5.81
C LYS A 150 -5.08 17.42 -4.46
N MET A 151 -4.10 16.54 -4.27
CA MET A 151 -3.32 16.48 -3.03
C MET A 151 -2.67 17.83 -2.72
N ARG A 152 -2.01 18.45 -3.70
CA ARG A 152 -1.38 19.77 -3.56
C ARG A 152 -2.41 20.88 -3.31
N ALA A 153 -3.53 20.84 -4.00
CA ALA A 153 -4.61 21.84 -3.81
C ALA A 153 -5.19 21.79 -2.40
N PHE A 154 -5.17 20.63 -1.75
CA PHE A 154 -5.58 20.45 -0.35
C PHE A 154 -4.43 20.61 0.66
N GLY A 155 -3.24 21.02 0.20
CA GLY A 155 -2.10 21.37 1.05
C GLY A 155 -1.18 20.19 1.43
N CYS A 156 -1.24 19.06 0.72
CA CYS A 156 -0.35 17.92 0.95
C CYS A 156 0.63 17.77 -0.23
N ASP A 157 1.92 17.97 0.05
CA ASP A 157 3.02 17.67 -0.88
C ASP A 157 3.68 16.31 -0.58
N GLU A 158 3.48 15.76 0.61
CA GLU A 158 4.06 14.49 1.06
C GLU A 158 3.16 13.31 0.66
N PHE A 159 3.16 12.97 -0.62
CA PHE A 159 2.44 11.81 -1.14
C PHE A 159 3.27 11.03 -2.15
N MET A 160 2.91 9.77 -2.36
CA MET A 160 3.51 8.88 -3.35
C MET A 160 2.43 8.14 -4.13
N MET A 161 2.73 7.78 -5.38
CA MET A 161 1.86 6.99 -6.24
C MET A 161 2.32 5.54 -6.31
N CYS A 162 1.37 4.61 -6.20
CA CYS A 162 1.68 3.18 -6.20
C CYS A 162 1.06 2.50 -7.43
N GLU A 163 1.91 1.99 -8.33
CA GLU A 163 1.51 1.16 -9.48
C GLU A 163 1.17 -0.25 -9.01
N ARG A 164 0.05 -0.80 -9.47
CA ARG A 164 -0.45 -2.12 -9.10
C ARG A 164 -1.10 -2.91 -10.24
N GLY A 165 -0.84 -2.51 -11.46
CA GLY A 165 -1.41 -3.09 -12.66
C GLY A 165 -2.66 -2.39 -13.17
N THR A 166 -2.95 -2.64 -14.43
CA THR A 166 -4.09 -2.12 -15.18
C THR A 166 -4.93 -3.28 -15.69
N THR A 167 -6.25 -3.13 -15.68
CA THR A 167 -7.18 -4.15 -16.21
C THR A 167 -6.89 -4.39 -17.69
N PHE A 168 -6.69 -5.66 -18.05
CA PHE A 168 -6.45 -6.09 -19.41
C PHE A 168 -7.35 -7.30 -19.74
N GLY A 169 -8.53 -7.04 -20.27
CA GLY A 169 -9.58 -8.04 -20.40
C GLY A 169 -10.31 -8.31 -19.08
N TYR A 170 -10.98 -9.46 -18.99
CA TYR A 170 -11.71 -9.88 -17.79
C TYR A 170 -10.76 -10.63 -16.82
N ASN A 171 -10.90 -10.33 -15.52
CA ASN A 171 -10.20 -11.04 -14.44
C ASN A 171 -8.68 -11.11 -14.60
N ASN A 172 -8.08 -10.13 -15.27
CA ASN A 172 -6.64 -10.09 -15.52
C ASN A 172 -6.09 -8.68 -15.37
N LEU A 173 -4.87 -8.61 -14.86
CA LEU A 173 -4.10 -7.38 -14.73
C LEU A 173 -2.77 -7.52 -15.46
N VAL A 174 -2.31 -6.41 -16.04
CA VAL A 174 -0.99 -6.31 -16.66
C VAL A 174 -0.30 -5.06 -16.13
N VAL A 175 0.98 -5.17 -15.86
CA VAL A 175 1.83 -4.01 -15.57
C VAL A 175 2.56 -3.60 -16.83
N ASP A 176 2.31 -2.39 -17.27
CA ASP A 176 3.17 -1.74 -18.25
C ASP A 176 4.34 -1.08 -17.49
N MET A 177 5.53 -1.65 -17.60
CA MET A 177 6.72 -1.11 -16.90
C MET A 177 7.06 0.34 -17.31
N ARG A 178 6.58 0.82 -18.48
CA ARG A 178 6.70 2.22 -18.89
C ARG A 178 5.87 3.15 -18.00
N SER A 179 4.82 2.63 -17.34
CA SER A 179 3.97 3.39 -16.43
C SER A 179 4.78 3.99 -15.28
N LEU A 180 5.77 3.25 -14.77
CA LEU A 180 6.65 3.68 -13.70
C LEU A 180 7.46 4.92 -14.12
N TYR A 181 7.98 4.90 -15.34
CA TYR A 181 8.69 6.05 -15.92
C TYR A 181 7.78 7.26 -16.05
N TRP A 182 6.58 7.11 -16.64
CA TRP A 182 5.64 8.22 -16.82
C TRP A 182 5.21 8.82 -15.48
N MET A 183 4.86 8.01 -14.51
CA MET A 183 4.49 8.48 -13.17
C MET A 183 5.66 9.21 -12.49
N LYS A 184 6.90 8.72 -12.66
CA LYS A 184 8.10 9.39 -12.10
C LYS A 184 8.35 10.76 -12.70
N GLN A 185 8.01 11.00 -13.98
CA GLN A 185 8.16 12.30 -14.64
C GLN A 185 7.24 13.38 -14.05
N GLU A 186 6.14 12.99 -13.38
CA GLU A 186 5.24 13.92 -12.70
C GLU A 186 5.83 14.48 -11.39
N GLY A 187 7.04 14.02 -11.00
CA GLY A 187 7.83 14.58 -9.92
C GLY A 187 7.47 14.10 -8.51
N PHE A 188 6.60 13.09 -8.37
CA PHE A 188 6.32 12.44 -7.08
C PHE A 188 7.02 11.08 -6.96
N PRO A 189 7.27 10.58 -5.74
CA PRO A 189 7.80 9.25 -5.52
C PRO A 189 6.86 8.16 -6.03
N VAL A 190 7.43 7.10 -6.60
CA VAL A 190 6.69 5.97 -7.19
C VAL A 190 6.98 4.70 -6.41
N VAL A 191 5.93 4.00 -6.00
CA VAL A 191 5.96 2.69 -5.37
C VAL A 191 5.46 1.64 -6.36
N PHE A 192 6.09 0.47 -6.38
CA PHE A 192 5.60 -0.67 -7.14
C PHE A 192 4.99 -1.72 -6.20
N ASP A 193 3.72 -2.06 -6.41
CA ASP A 193 3.01 -3.10 -5.68
C ASP A 193 3.18 -4.45 -6.38
N ALA A 194 4.11 -5.24 -5.88
CA ALA A 194 4.44 -6.53 -6.48
C ALA A 194 3.36 -7.60 -6.23
N THR A 195 2.64 -7.50 -5.12
CA THR A 195 1.58 -8.47 -4.78
C THR A 195 0.35 -8.30 -5.67
N HIS A 196 -0.16 -7.06 -5.74
CA HIS A 196 -1.40 -6.82 -6.48
C HIS A 196 -1.21 -6.75 -7.99
N ALA A 197 0.03 -6.55 -8.46
CA ALA A 197 0.38 -6.54 -9.88
C ALA A 197 0.12 -7.89 -10.59
N VAL A 198 0.14 -8.99 -9.82
CA VAL A 198 -0.04 -10.36 -10.34
C VAL A 198 -1.40 -10.97 -9.97
N GLN A 199 -2.31 -10.17 -9.43
CA GLN A 199 -3.67 -10.63 -9.09
C GLN A 199 -4.51 -10.93 -10.33
N LYS A 200 -5.40 -11.92 -10.16
CA LYS A 200 -6.51 -12.24 -11.07
C LYS A 200 -7.83 -11.93 -10.34
N PRO A 201 -8.32 -10.69 -10.37
CA PRO A 201 -9.50 -10.28 -9.61
C PRO A 201 -10.71 -11.13 -9.93
N GLY A 202 -11.33 -11.75 -8.90
CA GLY A 202 -12.48 -12.66 -9.09
C GLY A 202 -12.17 -13.95 -9.84
N GLY A 203 -10.90 -14.28 -10.09
CA GLY A 203 -10.49 -15.44 -10.89
C GLY A 203 -10.88 -16.81 -10.30
N LEU A 204 -11.16 -16.86 -9.00
CA LEU A 204 -11.65 -18.06 -8.29
C LEU A 204 -13.11 -17.94 -7.84
N GLY A 205 -13.90 -17.07 -8.47
CA GLY A 205 -15.30 -16.83 -8.14
C GLY A 205 -15.48 -16.00 -6.87
N GLY A 206 -15.44 -16.59 -5.70
CA GLY A 206 -15.61 -15.89 -4.40
C GLY A 206 -14.34 -15.27 -3.82
N THR A 207 -13.19 -15.57 -4.40
CA THR A 207 -11.88 -15.09 -3.94
C THR A 207 -11.02 -14.59 -5.11
N THR A 208 -10.05 -13.74 -4.80
CA THR A 208 -9.05 -13.28 -5.75
C THR A 208 -8.00 -14.38 -5.95
N GLY A 209 -7.69 -14.72 -7.20
CA GLY A 209 -6.54 -15.55 -7.56
C GLY A 209 -5.33 -14.68 -7.90
N GLY A 210 -4.20 -15.32 -8.20
CA GLY A 210 -2.99 -14.64 -8.64
C GLY A 210 -1.85 -15.61 -8.92
N ASP A 211 -0.84 -15.13 -9.64
CA ASP A 211 0.38 -15.88 -9.94
C ASP A 211 1.51 -15.36 -9.00
N SER A 212 1.39 -15.68 -7.70
CA SER A 212 2.26 -15.11 -6.65
C SER A 212 3.76 -15.38 -6.89
N GLU A 213 4.11 -16.46 -7.59
CA GLU A 213 5.48 -16.76 -8.01
C GLU A 213 6.07 -15.69 -8.95
N LEU A 214 5.24 -14.91 -9.62
CA LEU A 214 5.69 -13.82 -10.49
C LEU A 214 5.93 -12.50 -9.73
N ALA A 215 5.48 -12.37 -8.49
CA ALA A 215 5.67 -11.14 -7.72
C ALA A 215 7.14 -10.73 -7.58
N PRO A 216 8.09 -11.62 -7.21
CA PRO A 216 9.51 -11.28 -7.19
C PRO A 216 10.10 -10.94 -8.57
N VAL A 217 9.59 -11.59 -9.63
CA VAL A 217 10.03 -11.33 -11.01
C VAL A 217 9.65 -9.91 -11.42
N LEU A 218 8.40 -9.51 -11.19
CA LEU A 218 7.92 -8.16 -11.53
C LEU A 218 8.55 -7.10 -10.63
N ALA A 219 8.78 -7.39 -9.34
CA ALA A 219 9.52 -6.48 -8.46
C ALA A 219 10.93 -6.20 -8.98
N SER A 220 11.65 -7.25 -9.40
CA SER A 220 12.99 -7.12 -9.99
C SER A 220 12.96 -6.30 -11.29
N ALA A 221 11.97 -6.54 -12.15
CA ALA A 221 11.80 -5.79 -13.39
C ALA A 221 11.49 -4.30 -13.11
N ALA A 222 10.62 -4.02 -12.14
CA ALA A 222 10.30 -2.65 -11.73
C ALA A 222 11.53 -1.93 -11.16
N MET A 223 12.32 -2.59 -10.31
CA MET A 223 13.58 -2.06 -9.80
C MET A 223 14.57 -1.74 -10.93
N ALA A 224 14.68 -2.62 -11.92
CA ALA A 224 15.59 -2.45 -13.07
C ALA A 224 15.22 -1.24 -13.95
N THR A 225 13.99 -0.73 -13.91
CA THR A 225 13.61 0.51 -14.60
C THR A 225 14.30 1.75 -14.07
N GLY A 226 14.77 1.73 -12.82
CA GLY A 226 15.29 2.90 -12.12
C GLY A 226 14.24 3.99 -11.85
N SER A 227 12.95 3.68 -12.01
CA SER A 227 11.86 4.65 -11.93
C SER A 227 10.96 4.47 -10.70
N ILE A 228 11.35 3.59 -9.76
CA ILE A 228 10.62 3.43 -8.50
C ILE A 228 11.49 3.82 -7.31
N ASP A 229 10.84 4.30 -6.26
CA ASP A 229 11.46 4.69 -4.98
C ASP A 229 11.22 3.65 -3.89
N GLY A 230 10.20 2.80 -4.07
CA GLY A 230 9.88 1.77 -3.09
C GLY A 230 9.11 0.60 -3.68
N VAL A 231 9.06 -0.48 -2.90
CA VAL A 231 8.32 -1.69 -3.23
C VAL A 231 7.30 -1.98 -2.13
N PHE A 232 6.08 -2.28 -2.53
CA PHE A 232 5.02 -2.76 -1.66
C PHE A 232 4.84 -4.27 -1.87
N MET A 233 4.79 -5.03 -0.76
CA MET A 233 4.44 -6.46 -0.79
C MET A 233 3.59 -6.84 0.42
N GLU A 234 2.53 -7.58 0.20
CA GLU A 234 1.85 -8.31 1.26
C GLU A 234 2.58 -9.64 1.48
N VAL A 235 2.79 -9.97 2.75
CA VAL A 235 3.56 -11.15 3.14
C VAL A 235 2.84 -11.89 4.27
N HIS A 236 2.88 -13.22 4.24
CA HIS A 236 2.27 -14.07 5.23
C HIS A 236 3.18 -15.27 5.54
N LYS A 237 3.27 -15.69 6.80
CA LYS A 237 4.10 -16.84 7.20
C LYS A 237 3.67 -18.18 6.57
N ASP A 238 2.40 -18.28 6.25
CA ASP A 238 1.80 -19.42 5.54
C ASP A 238 0.67 -18.88 4.64
N PRO A 239 0.97 -18.46 3.38
CA PRO A 239 -0.01 -17.85 2.48
C PRO A 239 -1.26 -18.70 2.26
N SER A 240 -1.15 -20.05 2.35
CA SER A 240 -2.28 -20.95 2.18
C SER A 240 -3.34 -20.84 3.29
N LYS A 241 -3.01 -20.21 4.41
CA LYS A 241 -3.88 -20.01 5.59
C LYS A 241 -4.31 -18.55 5.77
N ALA A 242 -3.90 -17.66 4.88
CA ALA A 242 -4.29 -16.27 4.96
C ALA A 242 -5.82 -16.09 4.89
N LEU A 243 -6.38 -15.25 5.77
CA LEU A 243 -7.83 -14.97 5.80
C LEU A 243 -8.27 -13.98 4.70
N SER A 244 -7.31 -13.39 4.01
CA SER A 244 -7.51 -12.51 2.86
C SER A 244 -6.64 -12.98 1.69
N ASP A 245 -6.12 -12.07 0.86
CA ASP A 245 -5.28 -12.44 -0.27
C ASP A 245 -4.05 -13.23 0.21
N GLY A 246 -3.87 -14.45 -0.35
CA GLY A 246 -2.82 -15.39 -0.02
C GLY A 246 -1.67 -15.38 -1.03
#